data_7291d70eabf93bba7c48ace1163fdecc
#
_entry.id   7291d70eabf93bba7c48ace1163fdecc
#
_cell.length_a   1.000
_cell.length_b   1.000
_cell.length_c   1.000
_cell.angle_alpha   90.00
_cell.angle_beta   90.00
_cell.angle_gamma   90.00
#
_symmetry.space_group_name_H-M   'P 1'
#
loop_
_entity.id
_entity.type
_entity.pdbx_description
1 polymer ?
#
loop_
_entity_poly.entity_id
_entity_poly.type
_entity_poly.pdbx_seq_one_letter_code
_entity_poly.pdbx_strand_id
1 'polypeptide(L)'
;INDYLTFIVLLFGLFCVSGNITLSGDLAGSPRINVGLLALGTLLSSWIGTTGASMLMIRPIIKMNAWRKRRRHIVIFFIFMVSNMGGCLTPIGDPPLLMGFMRGVPFFWSLKLLPILIFNMIILLFIFYHFDMKAYRKDIAAGLKPDISKPGTEVKIRGSHNLIFIIMIVIAVILSG
;
A
#
# COMPACT_ATOMS: atom_id res chain seq x y z
N ILE A 1 9.89 -17.89 23.66
CA ILE A 1 10.92 -16.82 23.50
C ILE A 1 11.42 -16.80 22.04
N ASN A 2 11.74 -17.96 21.46
CA ASN A 2 12.25 -18.04 20.08
C ASN A 2 11.28 -17.45 19.05
N ASP A 3 9.99 -17.81 19.12
CA ASP A 3 8.96 -17.33 18.22
C ASP A 3 8.82 -15.80 18.28
N TYR A 4 8.89 -15.23 19.49
CA TYR A 4 8.82 -13.79 19.69
C TYR A 4 10.03 -13.07 19.08
N LEU A 5 11.24 -13.59 19.28
CA LEU A 5 12.46 -13.03 18.68
C LEU A 5 12.42 -13.10 17.18
N THR A 6 12.02 -14.25 16.60
CA THR A 6 11.87 -14.41 15.15
C THR A 6 10.88 -13.39 14.58
N PHE A 7 9.75 -13.21 15.25
CA PHE A 7 8.74 -12.22 14.87
C PHE A 7 9.31 -10.79 14.85
N ILE A 8 10.00 -10.38 15.93
CA ILE A 8 10.59 -9.04 16.02
C ILE A 8 11.66 -8.82 14.98
N VAL A 9 12.56 -9.80 14.76
CA VAL A 9 13.63 -9.70 13.76
C VAL A 9 13.05 -9.55 12.35
N LEU A 10 12.02 -10.32 12.04
CA LEU A 10 11.36 -10.26 10.73
C LEU A 10 10.66 -8.91 10.51
N LEU A 11 9.91 -8.41 11.49
CA LEU A 11 9.27 -7.09 11.41
C LEU A 11 10.31 -5.99 11.27
N PHE A 12 11.39 -6.06 12.04
CA PHE A 12 12.49 -5.10 11.95
C PHE A 12 13.14 -5.10 10.56
N GLY A 13 13.44 -6.29 10.02
CA GLY A 13 13.99 -6.45 8.67
C GLY A 13 13.08 -5.85 7.59
N LEU A 14 11.79 -6.20 7.62
CA LEU A 14 10.81 -5.65 6.68
C LEU A 14 10.70 -4.12 6.81
N PHE A 15 10.70 -3.59 8.02
CA PHE A 15 10.62 -2.16 8.28
C PHE A 15 11.84 -1.41 7.75
N CYS A 16 13.05 -1.90 8.02
CA CYS A 16 14.30 -1.31 7.55
C CYS A 16 14.39 -1.30 6.02
N VAL A 17 13.98 -2.38 5.38
CA VAL A 17 14.08 -2.52 3.92
C VAL A 17 13.02 -1.68 3.23
N SER A 18 11.75 -1.74 3.66
CA SER A 18 10.64 -1.02 3.05
C SER A 18 10.72 0.49 3.26
N GLY A 19 11.25 0.95 4.40
CA GLY A 19 11.38 2.37 4.73
C GLY A 19 12.33 3.15 3.80
N ASN A 20 13.25 2.45 3.13
CA ASN A 20 14.21 3.05 2.19
C ASN A 20 13.69 3.12 0.74
N ILE A 21 12.54 2.53 0.45
CA ILE A 21 11.91 2.64 -0.86
C ILE A 21 11.03 3.89 -0.87
N THR A 22 11.24 4.77 -1.85
CA THR A 22 10.43 5.98 -1.99
C THR A 22 9.93 6.13 -3.42
N LEU A 23 8.66 6.44 -3.55
CA LEU A 23 8.03 6.77 -4.82
C LEU A 23 8.03 8.30 -4.97
N SER A 24 8.66 8.82 -6.01
CA SER A 24 8.66 10.24 -6.32
C SER A 24 8.14 10.46 -7.75
N GLY A 25 7.24 11.42 -7.91
CA GLY A 25 6.69 11.83 -9.19
C GLY A 25 5.85 13.10 -9.01
N ASP A 26 5.82 13.93 -10.05
CA ASP A 26 5.03 15.17 -10.05
C ASP A 26 3.69 14.97 -10.79
N LEU A 27 3.05 13.82 -10.57
CA LEU A 27 1.71 13.56 -11.07
C LEU A 27 0.68 14.35 -10.24
N ALA A 28 -0.20 15.05 -10.90
CA ALA A 28 -1.34 15.66 -10.22
C ALA A 28 -2.38 14.59 -9.87
N GLY A 29 -2.78 14.54 -8.59
CA GLY A 29 -3.78 13.59 -8.11
C GLY A 29 -5.13 13.82 -8.79
N SER A 30 -5.55 12.83 -9.58
CA SER A 30 -6.87 12.74 -10.18
C SER A 30 -7.60 11.50 -9.64
N PRO A 31 -8.94 11.43 -9.73
CA PRO A 31 -9.68 10.28 -9.23
C PRO A 31 -9.21 8.93 -9.80
N ARG A 32 -8.86 8.89 -11.08
CA ARG A 32 -8.35 7.67 -11.73
C ARG A 32 -6.97 7.26 -11.22
N ILE A 33 -6.08 8.23 -11.04
CA ILE A 33 -4.72 8.00 -10.51
C ILE A 33 -4.82 7.54 -9.06
N ASN A 34 -5.67 8.18 -8.24
CA ASN A 34 -5.88 7.79 -6.85
C ASN A 34 -6.42 6.35 -6.71
N VAL A 35 -7.37 5.96 -7.56
CA VAL A 35 -7.88 4.56 -7.62
C VAL A 35 -6.76 3.59 -7.96
N GLY A 36 -5.95 3.88 -8.97
CA GLY A 36 -4.81 3.04 -9.36
C GLY A 36 -3.77 2.91 -8.23
N LEU A 37 -3.46 4.00 -7.54
CA LEU A 37 -2.52 3.99 -6.42
C LEU A 37 -3.05 3.21 -5.21
N LEU A 38 -4.34 3.34 -4.89
CA LEU A 38 -4.95 2.56 -3.82
C LEU A 38 -4.97 1.06 -4.16
N ALA A 39 -5.33 0.70 -5.38
CA ALA A 39 -5.30 -0.69 -5.84
C ALA A 39 -3.88 -1.28 -5.78
N LEU A 40 -2.90 -0.55 -6.34
CA LEU A 40 -1.49 -0.97 -6.30
C LEU A 40 -0.97 -1.10 -4.87
N GLY A 41 -1.25 -0.11 -4.01
CA GLY A 41 -0.84 -0.15 -2.61
C GLY A 41 -1.45 -1.32 -1.85
N THR A 42 -2.73 -1.64 -2.10
CA THR A 42 -3.42 -2.79 -1.51
C THR A 42 -2.74 -4.12 -1.88
N LEU A 43 -2.38 -4.29 -3.16
CA LEU A 43 -1.68 -5.48 -3.61
C LEU A 43 -0.26 -5.58 -3.05
N LEU A 44 0.46 -4.45 -3.02
CA LEU A 44 1.81 -4.40 -2.44
C LEU A 44 1.82 -4.73 -0.95
N SER A 45 0.77 -4.34 -0.20
CA SER A 45 0.68 -4.59 1.25
C SER A 45 0.78 -6.06 1.62
N SER A 46 0.29 -6.95 0.76
CA SER A 46 0.40 -8.39 0.99
C SER A 46 1.84 -8.92 0.91
N TRP A 47 2.73 -8.25 0.18
CA TRP A 47 4.09 -8.71 -0.07
C TRP A 47 5.15 -8.00 0.77
N ILE A 48 4.98 -6.70 1.00
CA ILE A 48 5.95 -5.87 1.76
C ILE A 48 5.44 -5.49 3.14
N GLY A 49 4.30 -6.05 3.54
CA GLY A 49 3.61 -5.72 4.78
C GLY A 49 2.80 -4.42 4.69
N THR A 50 1.74 -4.35 5.47
CA THR A 50 0.86 -3.15 5.53
C THR A 50 1.62 -1.91 5.95
N THR A 51 2.55 -2.02 6.90
CA THR A 51 3.38 -0.91 7.37
C THR A 51 4.32 -0.42 6.27
N GLY A 52 5.01 -1.34 5.57
CA GLY A 52 5.93 -1.02 4.48
C GLY A 52 5.22 -0.34 3.31
N ALA A 53 4.09 -0.92 2.87
CA ALA A 53 3.28 -0.34 1.80
C ALA A 53 2.72 1.03 2.18
N SER A 54 2.30 1.21 3.44
CA SER A 54 1.79 2.48 3.94
C SER A 54 2.88 3.56 3.92
N MET A 55 4.07 3.26 4.39
CA MET A 55 5.20 4.20 4.36
C MET A 55 5.60 4.60 2.94
N LEU A 56 5.62 3.62 2.02
CA LEU A 56 5.96 3.84 0.63
C LEU A 56 4.95 4.75 -0.08
N MET A 57 3.66 4.53 0.15
CA MET A 57 2.59 5.10 -0.67
C MET A 57 1.96 6.37 -0.09
N ILE A 58 1.96 6.58 1.24
CA ILE A 58 1.24 7.69 1.86
C ILE A 58 1.80 9.06 1.45
N ARG A 59 3.13 9.19 1.41
CA ARG A 59 3.79 10.46 1.04
C ARG A 59 3.50 10.89 -0.39
N PRO A 60 3.68 10.03 -1.42
CA PRO A 60 3.27 10.33 -2.79
C PRO A 60 1.80 10.71 -2.90
N ILE A 61 0.91 9.93 -2.30
CA ILE A 61 -0.54 10.18 -2.37
C ILE A 61 -0.90 11.55 -1.78
N ILE A 62 -0.33 11.92 -0.63
CA ILE A 62 -0.57 13.24 -0.02
C ILE A 62 0.01 14.36 -0.89
N LYS A 63 1.24 14.20 -1.42
CA LYS A 63 1.91 15.19 -2.27
C LYS A 63 1.12 15.44 -3.54
N MET A 64 0.73 14.39 -4.25
CA MET A 64 -0.03 14.47 -5.51
C MET A 64 -1.40 15.15 -5.35
N ASN A 65 -2.00 15.03 -4.17
CA ASN A 65 -3.29 15.64 -3.84
C ASN A 65 -3.16 16.92 -3.01
N ALA A 66 -1.94 17.51 -2.88
CA ALA A 66 -1.71 18.70 -2.05
C ALA A 66 -2.51 19.92 -2.52
N TRP A 67 -2.74 20.07 -3.83
CA TRP A 67 -3.51 21.15 -4.44
C TRP A 67 -5.02 21.10 -4.11
N ARG A 68 -5.54 19.93 -3.65
CA ARG A 68 -6.96 19.69 -3.34
C ARG A 68 -7.29 20.13 -1.92
N LYS A 69 -8.38 20.83 -1.76
CA LYS A 69 -8.93 21.21 -0.44
C LYS A 69 -9.68 20.02 0.19
N ARG A 70 -10.39 19.23 -0.62
CA ARG A 70 -11.23 18.11 -0.18
C ARG A 70 -10.52 16.78 -0.42
N ARG A 71 -9.57 16.42 0.48
CA ARG A 71 -8.71 15.22 0.35
C ARG A 71 -8.78 14.23 1.53
N ARG A 72 -9.60 14.51 2.56
CA ARG A 72 -9.66 13.65 3.77
C ARG A 72 -10.06 12.21 3.45
N HIS A 73 -11.02 12.01 2.55
CA HIS A 73 -11.49 10.68 2.14
C HIS A 73 -10.37 9.83 1.51
N ILE A 74 -9.40 10.44 0.83
CA ILE A 74 -8.27 9.71 0.23
C ILE A 74 -7.47 8.99 1.31
N VAL A 75 -7.17 9.69 2.41
CA VAL A 75 -6.43 9.10 3.53
C VAL A 75 -7.25 8.03 4.25
N ILE A 76 -8.57 8.24 4.42
CA ILE A 76 -9.46 7.28 5.05
C ILE A 76 -9.48 5.97 4.24
N PHE A 77 -9.72 6.03 2.94
CA PHE A 77 -9.72 4.84 2.09
C PHE A 77 -8.33 4.20 1.98
N PHE A 78 -7.27 4.99 2.03
CA PHE A 78 -5.90 4.49 2.10
C PHE A 78 -5.68 3.61 3.35
N ILE A 79 -6.14 4.07 4.52
CA ILE A 79 -6.04 3.31 5.77
C ILE A 79 -6.83 2.00 5.65
N PHE A 80 -8.07 2.04 5.16
CA PHE A 80 -8.88 0.83 5.01
C PHE A 80 -8.27 -0.18 4.04
N MET A 81 -7.79 0.28 2.91
CA MET A 81 -7.34 -0.59 1.82
C MET A 81 -5.88 -1.00 1.96
N VAL A 82 -4.97 -0.02 2.03
CA VAL A 82 -3.53 -0.26 2.01
C VAL A 82 -3.01 -0.66 3.37
N SER A 83 -3.38 0.10 4.42
CA SER A 83 -2.83 -0.12 5.76
C SER A 83 -3.52 -1.27 6.52
N ASN A 84 -4.61 -1.82 5.99
CA ASN A 84 -5.40 -2.85 6.66
C ASN A 84 -5.70 -4.05 5.74
N MET A 85 -6.70 -3.90 4.87
CA MET A 85 -7.22 -5.01 4.06
C MET A 85 -6.15 -5.65 3.16
N GLY A 86 -5.21 -4.85 2.65
CA GLY A 86 -4.17 -5.31 1.72
C GLY A 86 -3.21 -6.36 2.30
N GLY A 87 -3.08 -6.47 3.63
CA GLY A 87 -2.18 -7.41 4.27
C GLY A 87 -2.65 -8.88 4.31
N CYS A 88 -3.87 -9.18 3.89
CA CYS A 88 -4.52 -10.46 4.18
C CYS A 88 -4.05 -11.67 3.33
N LEU A 89 -3.24 -11.48 2.29
CA LEU A 89 -2.91 -12.59 1.35
C LEU A 89 -1.66 -13.39 1.73
N THR A 90 -0.78 -12.84 2.56
CA THR A 90 0.42 -13.57 2.98
C THR A 90 0.70 -13.37 4.47
N PRO A 91 1.42 -14.28 5.10
CA PRO A 91 1.85 -14.13 6.50
C PRO A 91 2.70 -12.89 6.75
N ILE A 92 3.43 -12.40 5.73
CA ILE A 92 4.26 -11.19 5.83
C ILE A 92 3.40 -9.93 5.81
N GLY A 93 2.21 -10.01 5.22
CA GLY A 93 1.30 -8.88 5.05
C GLY A 93 0.76 -8.33 6.36
N ASP A 94 0.44 -9.21 7.31
CA ASP A 94 -0.19 -8.84 8.56
C ASP A 94 0.31 -9.68 9.75
N PRO A 95 0.66 -9.06 10.91
CA PRO A 95 1.19 -9.75 12.08
C PRO A 95 0.37 -10.96 12.56
N PRO A 96 -0.97 -10.92 12.64
CA PRO A 96 -1.76 -12.10 13.03
C PRO A 96 -1.58 -13.30 12.11
N LEU A 97 -1.44 -13.08 10.78
CA LEU A 97 -1.21 -14.14 9.81
C LEU A 97 0.19 -14.75 9.97
N LEU A 98 1.19 -13.90 10.28
CA LEU A 98 2.54 -14.37 10.57
C LEU A 98 2.56 -15.26 11.82
N MET A 99 1.83 -14.88 12.86
CA MET A 99 1.71 -15.72 14.07
C MET A 99 1.04 -17.07 13.78
N GLY A 100 0.05 -17.09 12.89
CA GLY A 100 -0.57 -18.33 12.41
C GLY A 100 0.43 -19.21 11.64
N PHE A 101 1.22 -18.61 10.75
CA PHE A 101 2.27 -19.30 10.01
C PHE A 101 3.32 -19.93 10.94
N MET A 102 3.80 -19.21 11.94
CA MET A 102 4.75 -19.72 12.95
C MET A 102 4.18 -20.87 13.78
N ARG A 103 2.85 -21.05 13.80
CA ARG A 103 2.15 -22.16 14.46
C ARG A 103 1.74 -23.28 13.49
N GLY A 104 2.34 -23.34 12.31
CA GLY A 104 2.16 -24.42 11.34
C GLY A 104 1.05 -24.22 10.31
N VAL A 105 0.48 -23.02 10.19
CA VAL A 105 -0.42 -22.71 9.07
C VAL A 105 0.42 -22.55 7.80
N PRO A 106 0.13 -23.26 6.70
CA PRO A 106 0.91 -23.13 5.46
C PRO A 106 0.94 -21.68 4.94
N PHE A 107 2.09 -21.24 4.41
CA PHE A 107 2.29 -19.88 3.89
C PHE A 107 1.20 -19.43 2.91
N PHE A 108 0.85 -20.31 1.96
CA PHE A 108 -0.13 -20.01 0.91
C PHE A 108 -1.59 -20.25 1.31
N TRP A 109 -1.86 -20.61 2.58
CA TRP A 109 -3.23 -20.84 3.03
C TRP A 109 -4.08 -19.56 2.91
N SER A 110 -3.51 -18.42 3.24
CA SER A 110 -4.19 -17.11 3.19
C SER A 110 -4.51 -16.65 1.77
N LEU A 111 -3.90 -17.22 0.72
CA LEU A 111 -4.32 -16.95 -0.67
C LEU A 111 -5.76 -17.38 -0.98
N LYS A 112 -6.35 -18.26 -0.16
CA LYS A 112 -7.78 -18.57 -0.23
C LYS A 112 -8.68 -17.35 0.01
N LEU A 113 -8.15 -16.31 0.63
CA LEU A 113 -8.85 -15.05 0.84
C LEU A 113 -8.82 -14.11 -0.39
N LEU A 114 -8.07 -14.47 -1.44
CA LEU A 114 -7.92 -13.66 -2.65
C LEU A 114 -9.28 -13.27 -3.30
N PRO A 115 -10.26 -14.18 -3.47
CA PRO A 115 -11.56 -13.80 -4.04
C PRO A 115 -12.30 -12.76 -3.18
N ILE A 116 -12.22 -12.92 -1.85
CA ILE A 116 -12.84 -12.02 -0.88
C ILE A 116 -12.15 -10.65 -0.92
N LEU A 117 -10.81 -10.63 -1.00
CA LEU A 117 -10.04 -9.39 -1.14
C LEU A 117 -10.42 -8.65 -2.42
N ILE A 118 -10.44 -9.34 -3.56
CA ILE A 118 -10.78 -8.73 -4.86
C ILE A 118 -12.19 -8.16 -4.83
N PHE A 119 -13.15 -8.90 -4.31
CA PHE A 119 -14.54 -8.46 -4.20
C PHE A 119 -14.65 -7.18 -3.36
N ASN A 120 -14.06 -7.17 -2.15
CA ASN A 120 -14.06 -5.99 -1.29
C ASN A 120 -13.30 -4.81 -1.91
N MET A 121 -12.16 -5.08 -2.55
CA MET A 121 -11.36 -4.07 -3.23
C MET A 121 -12.15 -3.37 -4.34
N ILE A 122 -12.88 -4.13 -5.17
CA ILE A 122 -13.72 -3.57 -6.22
C ILE A 122 -14.80 -2.66 -5.64
N ILE A 123 -15.52 -3.12 -4.61
CA ILE A 123 -16.57 -2.33 -3.95
C ILE A 123 -15.99 -1.04 -3.36
N LEU A 124 -14.90 -1.12 -2.61
CA LEU A 124 -14.29 0.03 -1.96
C LEU A 124 -13.73 1.02 -2.99
N LEU A 125 -13.09 0.54 -4.07
CA LEU A 125 -12.59 1.41 -5.14
C LEU A 125 -13.74 2.08 -5.90
N PHE A 126 -14.85 1.38 -6.12
CA PHE A 126 -16.04 1.95 -6.74
C PHE A 126 -16.64 3.08 -5.89
N ILE A 127 -16.81 2.84 -4.59
CA ILE A 127 -17.31 3.84 -3.63
C ILE A 127 -16.32 5.02 -3.58
N PHE A 128 -15.03 4.74 -3.44
CA PHE A 128 -13.97 5.75 -3.41
C PHE A 128 -14.01 6.64 -4.66
N TYR A 129 -14.09 6.02 -5.85
CA TYR A 129 -14.10 6.76 -7.12
C TYR A 129 -15.25 7.77 -7.18
N HIS A 130 -16.45 7.40 -6.72
CA HIS A 130 -17.61 8.29 -6.70
C HIS A 130 -17.41 9.44 -5.71
N PHE A 131 -16.90 9.16 -4.50
CA PHE A 131 -16.60 10.19 -3.52
C PHE A 131 -15.50 11.13 -4.01
N ASP A 132 -14.42 10.57 -4.57
CA ASP A 132 -13.28 11.35 -5.03
C ASP A 132 -13.64 12.19 -6.27
N MET A 133 -14.44 11.65 -7.19
CA MET A 133 -14.92 12.40 -8.35
C MET A 133 -15.80 13.59 -7.93
N LYS A 134 -16.70 13.40 -6.96
CA LYS A 134 -17.55 14.49 -6.42
C LYS A 134 -16.70 15.56 -5.76
N ALA A 135 -15.70 15.18 -4.97
CA ALA A 135 -14.79 16.12 -4.32
C ALA A 135 -13.91 16.86 -5.34
N TYR A 136 -13.37 16.13 -6.33
CA TYR A 136 -12.55 16.67 -7.41
C TYR A 136 -13.29 17.74 -8.20
N ARG A 137 -14.54 17.46 -8.65
CA ARG A 137 -15.36 18.43 -9.37
C ARG A 137 -15.63 19.70 -8.56
N LYS A 138 -15.86 19.58 -7.25
CA LYS A 138 -16.05 20.71 -6.35
C LYS A 138 -14.77 21.56 -6.18
N ASP A 139 -13.60 20.93 -6.17
CA ASP A 139 -12.32 21.63 -6.08
C ASP A 139 -12.00 22.38 -7.38
N ILE A 140 -12.26 21.79 -8.54
CA ILE A 140 -12.13 22.47 -9.85
C ILE A 140 -13.13 23.64 -9.97
N ALA A 141 -14.38 23.45 -9.57
CA ALA A 141 -15.40 24.52 -9.58
C ALA A 141 -15.04 25.68 -8.62
N ALA A 142 -14.26 25.43 -7.57
CA ALA A 142 -13.72 26.43 -6.68
C ALA A 142 -12.47 27.16 -7.24
N GLY A 143 -12.09 26.91 -8.49
CA GLY A 143 -10.92 27.53 -9.15
C GLY A 143 -9.58 26.92 -8.79
N LEU A 144 -9.55 25.81 -8.02
CA LEU A 144 -8.32 25.11 -7.71
C LEU A 144 -7.84 24.37 -8.96
N LYS A 145 -6.56 24.53 -9.30
CA LYS A 145 -5.95 23.85 -10.44
C LYS A 145 -4.88 22.87 -9.96
N PRO A 146 -4.73 21.71 -10.62
CA PRO A 146 -3.60 20.83 -10.38
C PRO A 146 -2.29 21.60 -10.59
N ASP A 147 -1.42 21.58 -9.61
CA ASP A 147 -0.07 22.16 -9.74
C ASP A 147 0.78 21.19 -10.56
N ILE A 148 0.77 21.38 -11.87
CA ILE A 148 1.63 20.69 -12.82
C ILE A 148 2.83 21.59 -13.06
N SER A 149 3.65 21.78 -12.04
CA SER A 149 4.81 22.68 -12.11
C SER A 149 5.91 22.19 -13.07
N LYS A 150 5.89 20.92 -13.48
CA LYS A 150 6.79 20.35 -14.50
C LYS A 150 6.06 19.23 -15.25
N PRO A 151 5.54 19.48 -16.46
CA PRO A 151 5.05 18.41 -17.31
C PRO A 151 6.22 17.51 -17.72
N GLY A 152 6.15 16.23 -17.34
CA GLY A 152 7.12 15.23 -17.77
C GLY A 152 8.04 14.65 -16.72
N THR A 153 7.82 14.92 -15.43
CA THR A 153 8.61 14.22 -14.40
C THR A 153 8.11 12.79 -14.27
N GLU A 154 8.89 11.86 -14.78
CA GLU A 154 8.64 10.42 -14.67
C GLU A 154 8.48 10.00 -13.21
N VAL A 155 7.57 9.06 -12.97
CA VAL A 155 7.48 8.39 -11.66
C VAL A 155 8.78 7.62 -11.45
N LYS A 156 9.59 8.06 -10.49
CA LYS A 156 10.87 7.42 -10.14
C LYS A 156 10.73 6.69 -8.80
N ILE A 157 11.05 5.42 -8.84
CA ILE A 157 11.21 4.61 -7.63
C ILE A 157 12.68 4.74 -7.20
N ARG A 158 12.91 5.39 -6.07
CA ARG A 158 14.22 5.42 -5.43
C ARG A 158 14.31 4.25 -4.45
N GLY A 159 15.49 3.61 -4.39
CA GLY A 159 15.70 2.45 -3.51
C GLY A 159 15.16 1.13 -4.09
N SER A 160 15.02 1.03 -5.43
CA SER A 160 14.56 -0.20 -6.10
C SER A 160 15.41 -1.43 -5.78
N HIS A 161 16.71 -1.25 -5.44
CA HIS A 161 17.57 -2.34 -4.97
C HIS A 161 17.04 -2.99 -3.68
N ASN A 162 16.30 -2.25 -2.84
CA ASN A 162 15.71 -2.83 -1.63
C ASN A 162 14.58 -3.83 -1.94
N LEU A 163 14.00 -3.81 -3.14
CA LEU A 163 13.06 -4.84 -3.58
C LEU A 163 13.69 -6.23 -3.60
N ILE A 164 14.99 -6.32 -3.90
CA ILE A 164 15.73 -7.59 -3.86
C ILE A 164 15.77 -8.13 -2.43
N PHE A 165 16.02 -7.26 -1.44
CA PHE A 165 16.02 -7.68 -0.04
C PHE A 165 14.62 -8.11 0.45
N ILE A 166 13.55 -7.46 -0.02
CA ILE A 166 12.17 -7.91 0.27
C ILE A 166 11.96 -9.32 -0.30
N ILE A 167 12.35 -9.56 -1.55
CA ILE A 167 12.24 -10.89 -2.17
C ILE A 167 13.03 -11.93 -1.37
N MET A 168 14.24 -11.58 -0.93
CA MET A 168 15.06 -12.48 -0.09
C MET A 168 14.37 -12.80 1.24
N ILE A 169 13.76 -11.81 1.90
CA ILE A 169 12.99 -12.02 3.14
C ILE A 169 11.81 -12.94 2.88
N VAL A 170 11.04 -12.70 1.80
CA VAL A 170 9.90 -13.56 1.43
C VAL A 170 10.35 -15.00 1.20
N ILE A 171 11.42 -15.21 0.43
CA ILE A 171 11.97 -16.55 0.18
C ILE A 171 12.43 -17.20 1.49
N ALA A 172 13.15 -16.47 2.34
CA ALA A 172 13.62 -16.99 3.62
C ALA A 172 12.46 -17.44 4.52
N VAL A 173 11.37 -16.64 4.56
CA VAL A 173 10.15 -17.00 5.33
C VAL A 173 9.49 -18.25 4.76
N ILE A 174 9.36 -18.36 3.43
CA ILE A 174 8.78 -19.56 2.78
C ILE A 174 9.60 -20.81 3.09
N LEU A 175 10.94 -20.70 3.10
CA LEU A 175 11.83 -21.83 3.37
C LEU A 175 11.92 -22.19 4.86
N SER A 176 11.51 -21.29 5.76
CA SER A 176 11.54 -21.52 7.21
C SER A 176 10.31 -22.26 7.75
N GLY A 177 9.24 -22.38 6.97
CA GLY A 177 8.00 -23.10 7.32
C GLY A 177 7.89 -24.42 6.63
#